data_072504867e2c6191419e2b8fcf0e187c
#
_entry.id   072504867e2c6191419e2b8fcf0e187c
#
_cell.length_a   1.000
_cell.length_b   1.000
_cell.length_c   1.000
_cell.angle_alpha   90.00
_cell.angle_beta   90.00
_cell.angle_gamma   90.00
#
_symmetry.space_group_name_H-M   'P 1'
#
loop_
_entity.id
_entity.type
_entity.pdbx_description
1 polymer ?
#
loop_
_entity_poly.entity_id
_entity_poly.type
_entity_poly.pdbx_seq_one_letter_code
_entity_poly.pdbx_strand_id
1 'polypeptide(L)'
;MLNNDEYKCIEFDSLQDLKGSIYFGGEFEKLKEVNDIHWDVLIIDEAHEGVDTYKTDVAFDHIDRNFTLHLSGTPFKAIASEKFKEDAIYNWTYADEQKKKRDWQGDQSEQNPYANLPQLNMFTYQMSEVVRDELKQGIEINGETEEWAFDLNEFFAVNQAGNFVHDSAVDKFLDALTTQTKFPFSTPELRDELKHTLWLLNRVDSAKALARKLNNHPVFKDYKVVAAVGDGRLNDDDSAKKAFDSVTEAIAQNDKTITLSVGQLTTGVTIPEWTAVLMLSSIKSASM
;
A
#
# COMPACT_ATOMS: atom_id res chain seq x y z
N MET A 1 -12.09 -29.51 26.44
CA MET A 1 -10.67 -29.56 26.84
C MET A 1 -10.03 -28.16 26.97
N LEU A 2 -10.66 -27.11 26.46
CA LEU A 2 -10.08 -25.75 26.46
C LEU A 2 -10.41 -24.89 27.69
N ASN A 3 -11.17 -25.40 28.65
CA ASN A 3 -11.52 -24.72 29.91
C ASN A 3 -10.66 -25.13 31.12
N ASN A 4 -9.42 -25.50 30.89
CA ASN A 4 -8.50 -25.81 31.98
C ASN A 4 -7.58 -24.60 32.19
N ASP A 5 -7.53 -24.01 33.37
CA ASP A 5 -6.74 -22.81 33.73
C ASP A 5 -5.23 -22.90 33.41
N GLU A 6 -4.76 -24.08 32.97
CA GLU A 6 -3.37 -24.32 32.56
C GLU A 6 -3.06 -24.01 31.10
N TYR A 7 -4.06 -23.82 30.22
CA TYR A 7 -3.82 -23.63 28.79
C TYR A 7 -4.29 -22.23 28.34
N LYS A 8 -3.39 -21.53 27.66
CA LYS A 8 -3.69 -20.29 26.92
C LYS A 8 -3.94 -20.65 25.47
N CYS A 9 -5.01 -20.13 24.90
CA CYS A 9 -5.37 -20.31 23.51
C CYS A 9 -5.24 -18.99 22.74
N ILE A 10 -4.67 -19.05 21.55
CA ILE A 10 -4.67 -17.94 20.58
C ILE A 10 -5.23 -18.52 19.28
N GLU A 11 -6.24 -17.87 18.72
CA GLU A 11 -6.84 -18.23 17.44
C GLU A 11 -6.65 -17.08 16.46
N PHE A 12 -6.40 -17.41 15.20
CA PHE A 12 -6.25 -16.45 14.10
C PHE A 12 -7.24 -16.79 13.01
N ASP A 13 -8.18 -15.91 12.76
CA ASP A 13 -9.20 -16.09 11.74
C ASP A 13 -9.27 -14.89 10.79
N SER A 14 -9.66 -15.16 9.54
CA SER A 14 -9.97 -14.09 8.62
C SER A 14 -11.39 -13.57 8.86
N LEU A 15 -11.62 -12.28 8.57
CA LEU A 15 -12.95 -11.69 8.64
C LEU A 15 -13.95 -12.38 7.67
N GLN A 16 -13.47 -12.92 6.54
CA GLN A 16 -14.27 -13.69 5.60
C GLN A 16 -14.70 -15.03 6.19
N ASP A 17 -13.79 -15.70 6.90
CA ASP A 17 -14.11 -16.96 7.57
C ASP A 17 -15.14 -16.76 8.66
N LEU A 18 -14.94 -15.71 9.47
CA LEU A 18 -15.89 -15.34 10.52
C LEU A 18 -17.29 -15.08 9.93
N LYS A 19 -17.39 -14.18 8.93
CA LYS A 19 -18.65 -13.84 8.25
C LYS A 19 -19.28 -15.02 7.51
N GLY A 20 -18.49 -16.00 7.11
CA GLY A 20 -18.97 -17.22 6.43
C GLY A 20 -19.53 -18.27 7.38
N SER A 21 -19.24 -18.21 8.67
CA SER A 21 -19.64 -19.19 9.67
C SER A 21 -21.12 -19.02 10.12
N ILE A 22 -21.84 -20.15 10.27
CA ILE A 22 -23.23 -20.14 10.77
C ILE A 22 -23.36 -19.57 12.20
N TYR A 23 -22.31 -19.67 12.99
CA TYR A 23 -22.28 -19.15 14.38
C TYR A 23 -22.19 -17.61 14.39
N PHE A 24 -21.81 -16.98 13.29
CA PHE A 24 -21.63 -15.54 13.15
C PHE A 24 -22.47 -14.93 12.02
N GLY A 25 -23.57 -15.64 11.62
CA GLY A 25 -24.54 -15.15 10.64
C GLY A 25 -24.26 -15.55 9.19
N GLY A 26 -23.31 -16.47 8.94
CA GLY A 26 -23.01 -17.04 7.62
C GLY A 26 -23.74 -18.36 7.33
N GLU A 27 -23.19 -19.17 6.43
CA GLU A 27 -23.84 -20.38 5.89
C GLU A 27 -23.05 -21.67 6.13
N PHE A 28 -21.77 -21.59 6.53
CA PHE A 28 -20.87 -22.73 6.64
C PHE A 28 -20.67 -23.16 8.09
N GLU A 29 -20.68 -24.46 8.36
CA GLU A 29 -20.36 -25.02 9.69
C GLU A 29 -18.86 -25.02 9.94
N LYS A 30 -18.34 -23.92 10.50
CA LYS A 30 -16.95 -23.71 10.87
C LYS A 30 -16.85 -22.76 12.06
N LEU A 31 -15.69 -22.72 12.74
CA LEU A 31 -15.38 -21.84 13.85
C LEU A 31 -16.35 -21.99 15.04
N LYS A 32 -16.80 -23.23 15.29
CA LYS A 32 -17.64 -23.55 16.43
C LYS A 32 -16.91 -23.26 17.75
N GLU A 33 -15.63 -23.61 17.81
CA GLU A 33 -14.73 -23.38 18.95
C GLU A 33 -14.60 -21.90 19.28
N VAL A 34 -14.55 -21.03 18.29
CA VAL A 34 -14.50 -19.57 18.50
C VAL A 34 -15.79 -19.07 19.17
N ASN A 35 -16.93 -19.64 18.79
CA ASN A 35 -18.22 -19.30 19.39
C ASN A 35 -18.41 -19.87 20.79
N ASP A 36 -17.87 -21.06 21.07
CA ASP A 36 -18.09 -21.77 22.33
C ASP A 36 -17.16 -21.31 23.46
N ILE A 37 -16.12 -20.54 23.17
CA ILE A 37 -15.11 -20.07 24.14
C ILE A 37 -15.44 -18.64 24.56
N HIS A 38 -15.33 -18.35 25.87
CA HIS A 38 -15.24 -17.00 26.39
C HIS A 38 -13.81 -16.51 26.26
N TRP A 39 -13.59 -15.46 25.47
CA TRP A 39 -12.28 -14.90 25.17
C TRP A 39 -11.92 -13.76 26.12
N ASP A 40 -10.65 -13.65 26.50
CA ASP A 40 -10.21 -12.47 27.26
C ASP A 40 -10.17 -11.23 26.37
N VAL A 41 -9.63 -11.36 25.16
CA VAL A 41 -9.45 -10.23 24.24
C VAL A 41 -9.73 -10.67 22.80
N LEU A 42 -10.54 -9.90 22.09
CA LEU A 42 -10.63 -9.91 20.63
C LEU A 42 -9.72 -8.81 20.07
N ILE A 43 -8.76 -9.18 19.24
CA ILE A 43 -7.89 -8.23 18.54
C ILE A 43 -8.33 -8.15 17.09
N ILE A 44 -8.68 -6.95 16.64
CA ILE A 44 -9.08 -6.66 15.25
C ILE A 44 -7.95 -5.87 14.61
N ASP A 45 -7.19 -6.56 13.76
CA ASP A 45 -6.11 -5.93 12.98
C ASP A 45 -6.69 -5.28 11.72
N GLU A 46 -6.01 -4.25 11.20
CA GLU A 46 -6.44 -3.43 10.06
C GLU A 46 -7.92 -3.00 10.20
N ALA A 47 -8.29 -2.52 11.39
CA ALA A 47 -9.68 -2.21 11.76
C ALA A 47 -10.35 -1.12 10.91
N HIS A 48 -9.62 -0.51 9.95
CA HIS A 48 -10.17 0.42 8.96
C HIS A 48 -10.67 -0.28 7.69
N GLU A 49 -10.33 -1.57 7.48
CA GLU A 49 -10.73 -2.37 6.31
C GLU A 49 -11.94 -3.25 6.63
N GLY A 50 -13.06 -2.99 5.94
CA GLY A 50 -14.23 -3.87 5.95
C GLY A 50 -14.96 -4.04 7.28
N VAL A 51 -14.57 -3.29 8.33
CA VAL A 51 -15.13 -3.40 9.68
C VAL A 51 -16.44 -2.59 9.84
N ASP A 52 -16.68 -1.61 8.98
CA ASP A 52 -17.86 -0.73 9.04
C ASP A 52 -19.08 -1.30 8.30
N THR A 53 -19.28 -2.61 8.30
CA THR A 53 -20.46 -3.21 7.70
C THR A 53 -21.34 -3.86 8.78
N TYR A 54 -22.66 -3.75 8.64
CA TYR A 54 -23.62 -4.40 9.53
C TYR A 54 -23.32 -5.89 9.79
N LYS A 55 -22.91 -6.62 8.75
CA LYS A 55 -22.54 -8.05 8.89
C LYS A 55 -21.31 -8.27 9.75
N THR A 56 -20.37 -7.34 9.72
CA THR A 56 -19.17 -7.40 10.56
C THR A 56 -19.49 -7.13 12.02
N ASP A 57 -20.31 -6.10 12.29
CA ASP A 57 -20.74 -5.80 13.66
C ASP A 57 -21.51 -6.98 14.26
N VAL A 58 -22.43 -7.58 13.49
CA VAL A 58 -23.16 -8.79 13.91
C VAL A 58 -22.20 -9.94 14.21
N ALA A 59 -21.19 -10.18 13.36
CA ALA A 59 -20.23 -11.26 13.59
C ALA A 59 -19.41 -11.04 14.87
N PHE A 60 -18.93 -9.83 15.11
CA PHE A 60 -18.15 -9.51 16.31
C PHE A 60 -19.01 -9.54 17.59
N ASP A 61 -20.30 -9.18 17.52
CA ASP A 61 -21.21 -9.21 18.67
C ASP A 61 -21.49 -10.64 19.16
N HIS A 62 -21.32 -11.66 18.30
CA HIS A 62 -21.48 -13.06 18.66
C HIS A 62 -20.23 -13.68 19.32
N ILE A 63 -19.10 -12.99 19.33
CA ILE A 63 -17.89 -13.46 20.03
C ILE A 63 -17.95 -13.01 21.49
N ASP A 64 -18.15 -13.97 22.41
CA ASP A 64 -18.16 -13.70 23.85
C ASP A 64 -16.76 -13.34 24.35
N ARG A 65 -16.58 -12.11 24.87
CA ARG A 65 -15.26 -11.57 25.22
C ARG A 65 -15.31 -10.48 26.30
N ASN A 66 -14.21 -10.34 27.04
CA ASN A 66 -14.06 -9.27 28.01
C ASN A 66 -13.69 -7.92 27.36
N PHE A 67 -12.75 -7.94 26.41
CA PHE A 67 -12.19 -6.72 25.81
C PHE A 67 -12.10 -6.83 24.28
N THR A 68 -12.09 -5.69 23.62
CA THR A 68 -11.79 -5.58 22.18
C THR A 68 -10.68 -4.56 21.97
N LEU A 69 -9.64 -4.94 21.24
CA LEU A 69 -8.55 -4.08 20.81
C LEU A 69 -8.62 -3.89 19.29
N HIS A 70 -8.74 -2.66 18.85
CA HIS A 70 -8.68 -2.30 17.43
C HIS A 70 -7.29 -1.77 17.11
N LEU A 71 -6.63 -2.36 16.11
CA LEU A 71 -5.34 -1.92 15.58
C LEU A 71 -5.55 -1.35 14.18
N SER A 72 -4.91 -0.24 13.87
CA SER A 72 -4.97 0.35 12.53
C SER A 72 -3.80 1.30 12.29
N GLY A 73 -3.15 1.18 11.14
CA GLY A 73 -2.17 2.14 10.66
C GLY A 73 -2.80 3.44 10.14
N THR A 74 -4.09 3.42 9.76
CA THR A 74 -4.81 4.56 9.17
C THR A 74 -6.19 4.77 9.84
N PRO A 75 -6.23 5.11 11.14
CA PRO A 75 -7.48 5.13 11.93
C PRO A 75 -8.37 6.37 11.69
N PHE A 76 -8.20 7.09 10.57
CA PHE A 76 -8.82 8.40 10.34
C PHE A 76 -10.34 8.41 10.45
N LYS A 77 -11.02 7.38 9.92
CA LYS A 77 -12.49 7.28 10.01
C LYS A 77 -12.96 6.99 11.42
N ALA A 78 -12.28 6.06 12.10
CA ALA A 78 -12.63 5.66 13.46
C ALA A 78 -12.46 6.83 14.45
N ILE A 79 -11.39 7.61 14.30
CA ILE A 79 -11.15 8.83 15.10
C ILE A 79 -12.19 9.90 14.78
N ALA A 80 -12.47 10.16 13.49
CA ALA A 80 -13.42 11.18 13.07
C ALA A 80 -14.88 10.85 13.43
N SER A 81 -15.24 9.58 13.59
CA SER A 81 -16.59 9.13 13.93
C SER A 81 -16.93 9.16 15.43
N GLU A 82 -15.98 9.54 16.28
CA GLU A 82 -16.10 9.54 17.74
C GLU A 82 -16.56 8.16 18.32
N LYS A 83 -16.27 7.07 17.58
CA LYS A 83 -16.64 5.70 17.97
C LYS A 83 -15.97 5.29 19.28
N PHE A 84 -14.80 5.84 19.56
CA PHE A 84 -14.02 5.56 20.76
C PHE A 84 -13.90 6.81 21.63
N LYS A 85 -13.88 6.62 22.95
CA LYS A 85 -13.57 7.71 23.88
C LYS A 85 -12.09 8.07 23.77
N GLU A 86 -11.76 9.32 23.95
CA GLU A 86 -10.39 9.84 23.81
C GLU A 86 -9.39 9.12 24.73
N ASP A 87 -9.81 8.77 25.95
CA ASP A 87 -9.02 8.03 26.94
C ASP A 87 -8.82 6.55 26.61
N ALA A 88 -9.58 6.02 25.64
CA ALA A 88 -9.44 4.65 25.12
C ALA A 88 -8.58 4.56 23.85
N ILE A 89 -8.02 5.68 23.37
CA ILE A 89 -7.22 5.74 22.16
C ILE A 89 -5.74 5.91 22.52
N TYR A 90 -4.90 4.96 22.06
CA TYR A 90 -3.45 5.13 22.05
C TYR A 90 -3.00 5.42 20.62
N ASN A 91 -2.39 6.57 20.43
CA ASN A 91 -1.88 7.00 19.12
C ASN A 91 -0.35 7.08 19.15
N TRP A 92 0.30 6.45 18.14
CA TRP A 92 1.73 6.50 17.95
C TRP A 92 2.01 6.87 16.49
N THR A 93 2.47 8.10 16.29
CA THR A 93 2.69 8.66 14.96
C THR A 93 4.15 8.49 14.50
N TYR A 94 4.38 8.63 13.19
CA TYR A 94 5.73 8.73 12.65
C TYR A 94 6.55 9.86 13.32
N ALA A 95 5.93 10.99 13.65
CA ALA A 95 6.59 12.07 14.36
C ALA A 95 7.04 11.67 15.77
N ASP A 96 6.22 10.89 16.49
CA ASP A 96 6.55 10.36 17.82
C ASP A 96 7.74 9.38 17.72
N GLU A 97 7.71 8.49 16.74
CA GLU A 97 8.79 7.54 16.45
C GLU A 97 10.11 8.28 16.17
N GLN A 98 10.10 9.23 15.24
CA GLN A 98 11.30 10.01 14.91
C GLN A 98 11.80 10.86 16.08
N LYS A 99 10.89 11.36 16.90
CA LYS A 99 11.26 12.04 18.16
C LYS A 99 11.95 11.08 19.12
N LYS A 100 11.39 9.90 19.35
CA LYS A 100 12.01 8.88 20.21
C LYS A 100 13.37 8.42 19.69
N LYS A 101 13.52 8.29 18.36
CA LYS A 101 14.80 7.97 17.73
C LYS A 101 15.88 9.02 18.05
N ARG A 102 15.54 10.32 17.96
CA ARG A 102 16.48 11.43 18.26
C ARG A 102 16.76 11.58 19.74
N ASP A 103 15.71 11.45 20.56
CA ASP A 103 15.77 11.77 21.98
C ASP A 103 16.10 10.55 22.85
N TRP A 104 16.53 9.43 22.24
CA TRP A 104 16.87 8.20 22.95
C TRP A 104 17.96 8.47 24.02
N GLN A 105 17.64 8.18 25.27
CA GLN A 105 18.49 8.35 26.45
C GLN A 105 18.66 7.02 27.21
N GLY A 106 18.55 5.87 26.51
CA GLY A 106 18.79 4.57 27.10
C GLY A 106 20.21 4.43 27.66
N ASP A 107 20.42 3.46 28.52
CA ASP A 107 21.75 3.14 29.05
C ASP A 107 22.72 2.90 27.89
N GLN A 108 23.99 3.32 28.03
CA GLN A 108 25.03 3.15 27.00
C GLN A 108 25.25 1.67 26.62
N SER A 109 24.77 0.73 27.44
CA SER A 109 24.75 -0.72 27.17
C SER A 109 23.57 -1.17 26.31
N GLU A 110 22.53 -0.35 26.14
CA GLU A 110 21.33 -0.68 25.36
C GLU A 110 21.37 -0.03 23.98
N GLN A 111 21.18 -0.83 22.94
CA GLN A 111 21.03 -0.29 21.60
C GLN A 111 19.70 0.47 21.48
N ASN A 112 19.72 1.65 20.89
CA ASN A 112 18.51 2.38 20.57
C ASN A 112 17.59 1.52 19.65
N PRO A 113 16.42 1.08 20.13
CA PRO A 113 15.52 0.21 19.34
C PRO A 113 14.96 0.91 18.09
N TYR A 114 15.02 2.24 18.05
CA TYR A 114 14.56 3.05 16.93
C TYR A 114 15.67 3.39 15.93
N ALA A 115 16.93 3.00 16.18
CA ALA A 115 18.08 3.42 15.38
C ALA A 115 17.95 3.07 13.90
N ASN A 116 17.45 1.88 13.62
CA ASN A 116 17.32 1.33 12.26
C ASN A 116 16.01 1.71 11.56
N LEU A 117 15.09 2.42 12.22
CA LEU A 117 13.86 2.86 11.56
C LEU A 117 14.18 3.93 10.51
N PRO A 118 13.61 3.82 9.30
CA PRO A 118 13.92 4.74 8.22
C PRO A 118 13.37 6.13 8.48
N GLN A 119 14.01 7.15 7.92
CA GLN A 119 13.45 8.48 7.83
C GLN A 119 12.73 8.64 6.51
N LEU A 120 11.45 9.05 6.56
CA LEU A 120 10.66 9.37 5.39
C LEU A 120 11.03 10.77 4.87
N ASN A 121 11.43 10.86 3.61
CA ASN A 121 11.59 12.11 2.89
C ASN A 121 10.54 12.17 1.77
N MET A 122 9.74 13.22 1.74
CA MET A 122 8.73 13.42 0.71
C MET A 122 9.20 14.46 -0.30
N PHE A 123 9.13 14.09 -1.58
CA PHE A 123 9.49 14.95 -2.69
C PHE A 123 8.28 15.09 -3.62
N THR A 124 8.03 16.32 -4.06
CA THR A 124 7.06 16.61 -5.10
C THR A 124 7.78 17.16 -6.32
N TYR A 125 7.46 16.62 -7.50
CA TYR A 125 8.04 17.06 -8.76
C TYR A 125 7.00 17.76 -9.59
N GLN A 126 7.30 18.98 -10.01
CA GLN A 126 6.42 19.71 -10.92
C GLN A 126 6.60 19.14 -12.32
N MET A 127 5.50 18.69 -12.94
CA MET A 127 5.52 18.26 -14.34
C MET A 127 5.98 19.41 -15.22
N SER A 128 6.88 19.12 -16.17
CA SER A 128 7.37 20.12 -17.11
C SER A 128 6.22 20.74 -17.91
N GLU A 129 6.38 22.00 -18.33
CA GLU A 129 5.39 22.69 -19.18
C GLU A 129 5.11 21.91 -20.47
N VAL A 130 6.13 21.24 -21.00
CA VAL A 130 6.04 20.42 -22.21
C VAL A 130 5.03 19.26 -22.05
N VAL A 131 5.03 18.59 -20.90
CA VAL A 131 4.05 17.52 -20.61
C VAL A 131 2.67 18.11 -20.41
N ARG A 132 2.58 19.27 -19.73
CA ARG A 132 1.30 19.98 -19.56
C ARG A 132 0.72 20.47 -20.87
N ASP A 133 1.52 20.99 -21.79
CA ASP A 133 1.06 21.53 -23.06
C ASP A 133 0.58 20.43 -24.01
N GLU A 134 1.18 19.25 -24.00
CA GLU A 134 0.66 18.10 -24.76
C GLU A 134 -0.68 17.60 -24.23
N LEU A 135 -0.89 17.64 -22.92
CA LEU A 135 -2.18 17.30 -22.32
C LEU A 135 -3.26 18.33 -22.62
N LYS A 136 -2.90 19.61 -22.73
CA LYS A 136 -3.83 20.70 -23.09
C LYS A 136 -4.24 20.65 -24.56
N GLN A 137 -3.36 20.23 -25.47
CA GLN A 137 -3.67 20.11 -26.91
C GLN A 137 -4.69 19.01 -27.23
N GLY A 138 -4.92 18.07 -26.32
CA GLY A 138 -5.90 17.00 -26.51
C GLY A 138 -7.34 17.33 -26.10
N ILE A 139 -7.62 18.49 -25.49
CA ILE A 139 -8.93 18.82 -24.92
C ILE A 139 -9.32 20.25 -25.22
N GLU A 140 -9.65 20.57 -26.50
CA GLU A 140 -10.51 21.69 -26.85
C GLU A 140 -11.96 21.24 -26.73
N ILE A 141 -12.59 21.47 -25.60
CA ILE A 141 -14.04 21.38 -25.44
C ILE A 141 -14.60 22.82 -25.32
N ASN A 142 -15.24 23.30 -26.38
CA ASN A 142 -16.11 24.49 -26.41
C ASN A 142 -15.49 25.84 -26.03
N GLY A 143 -14.20 26.09 -26.29
CA GLY A 143 -13.66 27.46 -26.21
C GLY A 143 -13.49 28.03 -24.81
N GLU A 144 -13.65 27.27 -23.76
CA GLU A 144 -13.33 27.63 -22.38
C GLU A 144 -12.15 26.80 -21.89
N THR A 145 -11.07 27.49 -21.51
CA THR A 145 -9.89 26.89 -20.90
C THR A 145 -10.23 26.61 -19.43
N GLU A 146 -10.82 25.46 -19.14
CA GLU A 146 -10.89 25.01 -17.78
C GLU A 146 -9.50 24.54 -17.35
N GLU A 147 -8.95 25.11 -16.27
CA GLU A 147 -7.76 24.60 -15.58
C GLU A 147 -8.11 23.26 -14.94
N TRP A 148 -7.99 22.19 -15.69
CA TRP A 148 -8.14 20.84 -15.14
C TRP A 148 -6.98 20.56 -14.21
N ALA A 149 -7.28 20.19 -12.97
CA ALA A 149 -6.29 19.64 -12.07
C ALA A 149 -5.67 18.41 -12.77
N PHE A 150 -4.34 18.36 -12.84
CA PHE A 150 -3.61 17.26 -13.46
C PHE A 150 -3.99 15.94 -12.79
N ASP A 151 -4.61 15.02 -13.53
CA ASP A 151 -5.00 13.70 -13.05
C ASP A 151 -4.01 12.64 -13.56
N LEU A 152 -3.19 12.09 -12.65
CA LEU A 152 -2.25 11.00 -12.97
C LEU A 152 -2.97 9.76 -13.50
N ASN A 153 -4.21 9.50 -13.08
CA ASN A 153 -4.96 8.33 -13.54
C ASN A 153 -5.33 8.47 -15.03
N GLU A 154 -5.63 9.68 -15.46
CA GLU A 154 -5.89 9.99 -16.88
C GLU A 154 -4.58 10.01 -17.67
N PHE A 155 -3.52 10.58 -17.11
CA PHE A 155 -2.20 10.61 -17.73
C PHE A 155 -1.68 9.20 -18.08
N PHE A 156 -1.86 8.24 -17.17
CA PHE A 156 -1.48 6.85 -17.38
C PHE A 156 -2.61 5.97 -17.94
N ALA A 157 -3.67 6.57 -18.50
CA ALA A 157 -4.75 5.80 -19.12
C ALA A 157 -4.25 5.05 -20.37
N VAL A 158 -4.81 3.85 -20.59
CA VAL A 158 -4.51 3.03 -21.76
C VAL A 158 -5.76 2.83 -22.63
N ASN A 159 -5.55 2.71 -23.93
CA ASN A 159 -6.58 2.42 -24.90
C ASN A 159 -6.87 0.91 -24.99
N GLN A 160 -7.84 0.51 -25.80
CA GLN A 160 -8.21 -0.90 -25.98
C GLN A 160 -7.08 -1.79 -26.54
N ALA A 161 -6.10 -1.21 -27.20
CA ALA A 161 -4.92 -1.91 -27.69
C ALA A 161 -3.82 -2.08 -26.59
N GLY A 162 -4.05 -1.56 -25.39
CA GLY A 162 -3.12 -1.62 -24.27
C GLY A 162 -1.95 -0.63 -24.38
N ASN A 163 -2.02 0.37 -25.23
CA ASN A 163 -1.05 1.45 -25.33
C ASN A 163 -1.55 2.70 -24.59
N PHE A 164 -0.63 3.52 -24.08
CA PHE A 164 -1.03 4.75 -23.42
C PHE A 164 -1.80 5.68 -24.38
N VAL A 165 -2.85 6.32 -23.87
CA VAL A 165 -3.57 7.36 -24.62
C VAL A 165 -2.62 8.53 -24.89
N HIS A 166 -1.82 8.90 -23.90
CA HIS A 166 -0.82 9.96 -23.96
C HIS A 166 0.59 9.41 -24.13
N ASP A 167 0.81 8.54 -25.13
CA ASP A 167 2.03 7.73 -25.26
C ASP A 167 3.32 8.55 -25.30
N SER A 168 3.35 9.63 -26.10
CA SER A 168 4.48 10.56 -26.19
C SER A 168 4.73 11.32 -24.88
N ALA A 169 3.67 11.70 -24.18
CA ALA A 169 3.79 12.38 -22.90
C ALA A 169 4.38 11.47 -21.80
N VAL A 170 4.02 10.19 -21.83
CA VAL A 170 4.62 9.18 -20.91
C VAL A 170 6.10 8.97 -21.23
N ASP A 171 6.50 8.94 -22.50
CA ASP A 171 7.93 8.87 -22.87
C ASP A 171 8.69 10.09 -22.33
N LYS A 172 8.19 11.29 -22.55
CA LYS A 172 8.79 12.53 -22.03
C LYS A 172 8.87 12.55 -20.50
N PHE A 173 7.87 11.99 -19.81
CA PHE A 173 7.89 11.83 -18.36
C PHE A 173 9.04 10.92 -17.93
N LEU A 174 9.22 9.76 -18.57
CA LEU A 174 10.31 8.82 -18.27
C LEU A 174 11.68 9.44 -18.57
N ASP A 175 11.79 10.15 -19.70
CA ASP A 175 13.01 10.90 -20.04
C ASP A 175 13.31 11.97 -18.98
N ALA A 176 12.29 12.71 -18.51
CA ALA A 176 12.45 13.72 -17.47
C ALA A 176 12.97 13.13 -16.15
N LEU A 177 12.46 11.96 -15.74
CA LEU A 177 12.93 11.27 -14.51
C LEU A 177 14.45 10.98 -14.57
N THR A 178 14.99 10.78 -15.76
CA THR A 178 16.39 10.33 -15.96
C THR A 178 17.35 11.43 -16.43
N THR A 179 16.85 12.59 -16.85
CA THR A 179 17.68 13.66 -17.44
C THR A 179 17.54 15.01 -16.75
N GLN A 180 16.40 15.33 -16.14
CA GLN A 180 16.21 16.64 -15.51
C GLN A 180 16.90 16.70 -14.15
N THR A 181 17.65 17.77 -13.91
CA THR A 181 18.34 18.02 -12.65
C THR A 181 17.42 17.89 -11.45
N LYS A 182 17.87 17.18 -10.42
CA LYS A 182 17.13 16.85 -9.18
C LYS A 182 15.98 15.84 -9.32
N PHE A 183 15.73 15.30 -10.50
CA PHE A 183 14.78 14.21 -10.64
C PHE A 183 15.39 12.87 -10.17
N PRO A 184 14.55 11.90 -9.72
CA PRO A 184 15.02 10.78 -8.89
C PRO A 184 16.05 9.87 -9.57
N PHE A 185 16.05 9.76 -10.90
CA PHE A 185 16.96 8.86 -11.63
C PHE A 185 17.93 9.63 -12.54
N SER A 186 18.12 10.94 -12.29
CA SER A 186 18.88 11.81 -13.21
C SER A 186 20.39 11.59 -13.19
N THR A 187 20.95 11.04 -12.13
CA THR A 187 22.38 10.75 -12.01
C THR A 187 22.65 9.28 -11.64
N PRO A 188 23.86 8.75 -11.94
CA PRO A 188 24.23 7.40 -11.50
C PRO A 188 24.15 7.23 -9.98
N GLU A 189 24.55 8.23 -9.20
CA GLU A 189 24.54 8.19 -7.73
C GLU A 189 23.10 8.04 -7.20
N LEU A 190 22.16 8.83 -7.74
CA LEU A 190 20.74 8.70 -7.38
C LEU A 190 20.17 7.33 -7.78
N ARG A 191 20.59 6.77 -8.92
CA ARG A 191 20.18 5.43 -9.33
C ARG A 191 20.74 4.34 -8.42
N ASP A 192 21.90 4.56 -7.80
CA ASP A 192 22.50 3.64 -6.85
C ASP A 192 21.83 3.75 -5.46
N GLU A 193 21.28 4.91 -5.11
CA GLU A 193 20.40 5.07 -3.94
C GLU A 193 19.00 4.46 -4.18
N LEU A 194 18.52 4.49 -5.42
CA LEU A 194 17.18 4.04 -5.83
C LEU A 194 17.23 2.67 -6.53
N LYS A 195 18.00 1.73 -5.99
CA LYS A 195 18.16 0.39 -6.57
C LYS A 195 16.86 -0.38 -6.64
N HIS A 196 16.08 -0.35 -5.55
CA HIS A 196 14.82 -1.09 -5.47
C HIS A 196 13.70 -0.12 -5.14
N THR A 197 12.72 0.01 -6.04
CA THR A 197 11.65 0.99 -5.91
C THR A 197 10.28 0.39 -6.17
N LEU A 198 9.26 0.93 -5.49
CA LEU A 198 7.86 0.59 -5.69
C LEU A 198 7.15 1.76 -6.41
N TRP A 199 6.49 1.48 -7.53
CA TRP A 199 5.72 2.46 -8.30
C TRP A 199 4.25 2.10 -8.27
N LEU A 200 3.42 3.00 -7.76
CA LEU A 200 2.00 2.78 -7.55
C LEU A 200 1.17 3.41 -8.66
N LEU A 201 0.39 2.58 -9.33
CA LEU A 201 -0.58 2.97 -10.36
C LEU A 201 -1.99 2.59 -9.92
N ASN A 202 -3.02 3.10 -10.64
CA ASN A 202 -4.41 2.80 -10.33
C ASN A 202 -5.04 1.69 -11.19
N ARG A 203 -4.36 1.24 -12.27
CA ARG A 203 -4.88 0.23 -13.22
C ARG A 203 -3.83 -0.79 -13.61
N VAL A 204 -4.23 -2.04 -13.68
CA VAL A 204 -3.38 -3.17 -14.10
C VAL A 204 -2.85 -2.99 -15.53
N ASP A 205 -3.69 -2.52 -16.44
CA ASP A 205 -3.29 -2.30 -17.82
C ASP A 205 -2.27 -1.17 -17.97
N SER A 206 -2.39 -0.12 -17.15
CA SER A 206 -1.39 0.96 -17.07
C SER A 206 -0.04 0.43 -16.56
N ALA A 207 -0.04 -0.42 -15.55
CA ALA A 207 1.18 -1.04 -15.04
C ALA A 207 1.85 -1.94 -16.10
N LYS A 208 1.06 -2.74 -16.84
CA LYS A 208 1.57 -3.57 -17.94
C LYS A 208 2.15 -2.72 -19.10
N ALA A 209 1.48 -1.62 -19.44
CA ALA A 209 1.96 -0.69 -20.47
C ALA A 209 3.27 -0.01 -20.04
N LEU A 210 3.34 0.44 -18.77
CA LEU A 210 4.53 1.07 -18.22
C LEU A 210 5.70 0.09 -18.15
N ALA A 211 5.48 -1.16 -17.77
CA ALA A 211 6.51 -2.20 -17.78
C ALA A 211 7.16 -2.35 -19.18
N ARG A 212 6.36 -2.33 -20.26
CA ARG A 212 6.90 -2.40 -21.62
C ARG A 212 7.77 -1.18 -21.95
N LYS A 213 7.35 0.02 -21.57
CA LYS A 213 8.14 1.24 -21.81
C LYS A 213 9.43 1.23 -21.00
N LEU A 214 9.39 0.88 -19.73
CA LEU A 214 10.58 0.80 -18.87
C LEU A 214 11.61 -0.19 -19.42
N ASN A 215 11.19 -1.37 -19.86
CA ASN A 215 12.08 -2.39 -20.43
C ASN A 215 12.76 -1.93 -21.74
N ASN A 216 12.20 -0.96 -22.45
CA ASN A 216 12.78 -0.40 -23.69
C ASN A 216 13.46 0.96 -23.48
N HIS A 217 13.35 1.56 -22.29
CA HIS A 217 13.92 2.87 -22.01
C HIS A 217 15.44 2.80 -21.80
N PRO A 218 16.25 3.73 -22.32
CA PRO A 218 17.73 3.66 -22.27
C PRO A 218 18.32 3.44 -20.87
N VAL A 219 17.70 4.00 -19.83
CA VAL A 219 18.16 3.90 -18.44
C VAL A 219 17.43 2.77 -17.70
N PHE A 220 16.10 2.73 -17.79
CA PHE A 220 15.31 1.78 -17.00
C PHE A 220 15.40 0.33 -17.46
N LYS A 221 15.89 0.05 -18.68
CA LYS A 221 16.19 -1.31 -19.15
C LYS A 221 17.20 -2.06 -18.28
N ASP A 222 18.00 -1.32 -17.49
CA ASP A 222 18.97 -1.87 -16.56
C ASP A 222 18.32 -2.30 -15.22
N TYR A 223 17.02 -2.00 -15.03
CA TYR A 223 16.22 -2.44 -13.89
C TYR A 223 15.40 -3.67 -14.26
N LYS A 224 15.34 -4.65 -13.36
CA LYS A 224 14.36 -5.72 -13.46
C LYS A 224 12.98 -5.18 -13.11
N VAL A 225 12.08 -5.08 -14.09
CA VAL A 225 10.71 -4.64 -13.86
C VAL A 225 9.84 -5.84 -13.45
N VAL A 226 9.16 -5.73 -12.32
CA VAL A 226 8.23 -6.74 -11.77
C VAL A 226 6.83 -6.12 -11.70
N ALA A 227 5.86 -6.73 -12.34
CA ALA A 227 4.46 -6.31 -12.23
C ALA A 227 3.77 -7.12 -11.12
N ALA A 228 3.71 -6.55 -9.93
CA ALA A 228 2.96 -7.07 -8.78
C ALA A 228 1.49 -6.65 -8.89
N VAL A 229 0.79 -7.24 -9.86
CA VAL A 229 -0.61 -6.94 -10.16
C VAL A 229 -1.41 -8.23 -10.17
N GLY A 230 -2.58 -8.23 -9.55
CA GLY A 230 -3.49 -9.38 -9.56
C GLY A 230 -3.94 -9.71 -10.98
N ASP A 231 -4.13 -10.98 -11.25
CA ASP A 231 -4.71 -11.46 -12.51
C ASP A 231 -6.25 -11.53 -12.47
N GLY A 232 -6.85 -11.13 -11.34
CA GLY A 232 -8.30 -11.14 -11.11
C GLY A 232 -8.92 -12.53 -11.01
N ARG A 233 -8.12 -13.61 -10.95
CA ARG A 233 -8.57 -15.01 -10.97
C ARG A 233 -8.30 -15.78 -9.70
N LEU A 234 -7.40 -15.28 -8.84
CA LEU A 234 -7.03 -15.89 -7.56
C LEU A 234 -7.73 -15.17 -6.42
N ASN A 235 -7.87 -15.86 -5.29
CA ASN A 235 -8.19 -15.20 -4.03
C ASN A 235 -7.12 -14.16 -3.72
N ASP A 236 -7.51 -13.06 -3.09
CA ASP A 236 -6.63 -11.91 -2.85
C ASP A 236 -5.34 -12.31 -2.10
N ASP A 237 -5.42 -13.22 -1.12
CA ASP A 237 -4.28 -13.68 -0.32
C ASP A 237 -3.27 -14.49 -1.15
N ASP A 238 -3.72 -15.40 -2.02
CA ASP A 238 -2.84 -16.17 -2.90
C ASP A 238 -2.16 -15.27 -3.94
N SER A 239 -2.85 -14.25 -4.41
CA SER A 239 -2.33 -13.26 -5.33
C SER A 239 -1.27 -12.37 -4.69
N ALA A 240 -1.51 -11.90 -3.47
CA ALA A 240 -0.57 -11.09 -2.70
C ALA A 240 0.69 -11.87 -2.35
N LYS A 241 0.56 -13.13 -1.92
CA LYS A 241 1.69 -14.01 -1.64
C LYS A 241 2.57 -14.24 -2.87
N LYS A 242 1.97 -14.54 -4.03
CA LYS A 242 2.71 -14.71 -5.29
C LYS A 242 3.42 -13.43 -5.71
N ALA A 243 2.78 -12.27 -5.54
CA ALA A 243 3.38 -10.97 -5.81
C ALA A 243 4.58 -10.73 -4.89
N PHE A 244 4.45 -11.01 -3.59
CA PHE A 244 5.53 -10.89 -2.62
C PHE A 244 6.72 -11.78 -2.98
N ASP A 245 6.48 -13.09 -3.24
CA ASP A 245 7.52 -14.04 -3.60
C ASP A 245 8.25 -13.61 -4.89
N SER A 246 7.51 -13.14 -5.91
CA SER A 246 8.09 -12.67 -7.17
C SER A 246 8.95 -11.43 -7.00
N VAL A 247 8.56 -10.50 -6.14
CA VAL A 247 9.30 -9.27 -5.86
C VAL A 247 10.56 -9.57 -5.08
N THR A 248 10.47 -10.36 -4.02
CA THR A 248 11.62 -10.72 -3.17
C THR A 248 12.64 -11.54 -3.94
N GLU A 249 12.20 -12.48 -4.79
CA GLU A 249 13.08 -13.23 -5.68
C GLU A 249 13.78 -12.31 -6.69
N ALA A 250 13.04 -11.36 -7.30
CA ALA A 250 13.63 -10.41 -8.24
C ALA A 250 14.69 -9.52 -7.58
N ILE A 251 14.42 -9.03 -6.36
CA ILE A 251 15.36 -8.25 -5.57
C ILE A 251 16.63 -9.07 -5.27
N ALA A 252 16.47 -10.31 -4.84
CA ALA A 252 17.61 -11.19 -4.53
C ALA A 252 18.50 -11.52 -5.73
N GLN A 253 17.94 -11.53 -6.96
CA GLN A 253 18.63 -11.93 -8.18
C GLN A 253 19.16 -10.75 -9.01
N ASN A 254 18.75 -9.52 -8.73
CA ASN A 254 19.09 -8.34 -9.56
C ASN A 254 19.57 -7.18 -8.70
N ASP A 255 20.56 -6.45 -9.18
CA ASP A 255 21.09 -5.26 -8.51
C ASP A 255 20.06 -4.11 -8.44
N LYS A 256 19.18 -4.02 -9.43
CA LYS A 256 18.18 -2.94 -9.53
C LYS A 256 16.82 -3.50 -9.95
N THR A 257 15.76 -3.11 -9.22
CA THR A 257 14.38 -3.53 -9.51
C THR A 257 13.41 -2.36 -9.48
N ILE A 258 12.39 -2.43 -10.33
CA ILE A 258 11.21 -1.56 -10.24
C ILE A 258 10.00 -2.47 -10.08
N THR A 259 9.32 -2.37 -8.95
CA THR A 259 8.05 -3.06 -8.71
C THR A 259 6.90 -2.15 -9.10
N LEU A 260 6.06 -2.59 -10.04
CA LEU A 260 4.83 -1.88 -10.41
C LEU A 260 3.66 -2.54 -9.68
N SER A 261 2.91 -1.78 -8.90
CA SER A 261 1.76 -2.28 -8.16
C SER A 261 0.49 -1.45 -8.40
N VAL A 262 -0.64 -2.13 -8.23
CA VAL A 262 -1.98 -1.53 -8.25
C VAL A 262 -2.71 -2.02 -6.99
N GLY A 263 -2.33 -1.46 -5.85
CA GLY A 263 -2.88 -1.81 -4.55
C GLY A 263 -2.28 -3.06 -3.86
N GLN A 264 -1.64 -3.97 -4.59
CA GLN A 264 -0.93 -5.10 -3.96
C GLN A 264 0.36 -4.64 -3.28
N LEU A 265 0.72 -5.28 -2.18
CA LEU A 265 1.94 -4.98 -1.42
C LEU A 265 2.01 -3.55 -0.85
N THR A 266 0.88 -2.85 -0.76
CA THR A 266 0.80 -1.50 -0.19
C THR A 266 0.57 -1.53 1.32
N THR A 267 -0.01 -2.63 1.83
CA THR A 267 -0.26 -2.88 3.26
C THR A 267 0.14 -4.31 3.61
N GLY A 268 0.41 -4.58 4.89
CA GLY A 268 0.65 -5.93 5.42
C GLY A 268 1.97 -6.58 5.00
N VAL A 269 2.88 -5.88 4.32
CA VAL A 269 4.18 -6.41 3.90
C VAL A 269 5.34 -5.53 4.32
N THR A 270 6.51 -6.14 4.54
CA THR A 270 7.75 -5.43 4.80
C THR A 270 8.81 -5.91 3.82
N ILE A 271 9.28 -5.01 2.95
CA ILE A 271 10.39 -5.26 2.02
C ILE A 271 11.45 -4.18 2.30
N PRO A 272 12.44 -4.47 3.15
CA PRO A 272 13.42 -3.49 3.61
C PRO A 272 14.28 -2.89 2.51
N GLU A 273 14.41 -3.60 1.38
CA GLU A 273 15.21 -3.19 0.24
C GLU A 273 14.57 -2.05 -0.57
N TRP A 274 13.27 -1.81 -0.43
CA TRP A 274 12.63 -0.67 -1.08
C TRP A 274 13.10 0.65 -0.49
N THR A 275 13.78 1.43 -1.29
CA THR A 275 14.34 2.73 -0.90
C THR A 275 13.46 3.91 -1.26
N ALA A 276 12.53 3.74 -2.21
CA ALA A 276 11.57 4.78 -2.59
C ALA A 276 10.25 4.21 -3.11
N VAL A 277 9.20 5.02 -2.92
CA VAL A 277 7.88 4.81 -3.50
C VAL A 277 7.55 5.96 -4.44
N LEU A 278 7.23 5.66 -5.70
CA LEU A 278 6.73 6.65 -6.66
C LEU A 278 5.20 6.54 -6.76
N MET A 279 4.51 7.59 -6.35
CA MET A 279 3.06 7.69 -6.42
C MET A 279 2.66 8.17 -7.83
N LEU A 280 2.28 7.24 -8.71
CA LEU A 280 1.87 7.51 -10.10
C LEU A 280 0.36 7.39 -10.28
N SER A 281 -0.39 7.68 -9.24
CA SER A 281 -1.85 7.67 -9.25
C SER A 281 -2.40 8.82 -8.40
N SER A 282 -3.55 9.36 -8.82
CA SER A 282 -4.32 10.31 -8.03
C SER A 282 -5.19 9.53 -7.05
N ILE A 283 -4.74 9.43 -5.80
CA ILE A 283 -5.44 8.71 -4.74
C ILE A 283 -6.39 9.66 -4.04
N LYS A 284 -7.66 9.25 -3.92
CA LYS A 284 -8.71 10.05 -3.24
C LYS A 284 -8.89 9.67 -1.77
N SER A 285 -8.29 8.57 -1.32
CA SER A 285 -8.42 8.08 0.05
C SER A 285 -7.14 8.34 0.84
N ALA A 286 -7.28 8.85 2.06
CA ALA A 286 -6.18 8.99 3.01
C ALA A 286 -5.75 7.64 3.64
N SER A 287 -6.45 6.55 3.30
CA SER A 287 -6.21 5.19 3.83
C SER A 287 -5.28 4.35 2.95
N MET A 288 -4.62 4.97 1.95
CA MET A 288 -3.65 4.28 1.09
C MET A 288 -2.27 4.89 1.24
#